data_2d6daa027fa0462794c315c9ec947f79
#
_entry.id   2d6daa027fa0462794c315c9ec947f79
#
_cell.length_a   1.000
_cell.length_b   1.000
_cell.length_c   1.000
_cell.angle_alpha   90.00
_cell.angle_beta   90.00
_cell.angle_gamma   90.00
#
_symmetry.space_group_name_H-M   'P 1'
#
loop_
_entity.id
_entity.type
_entity.pdbx_description
1 polymer ?
#
loop_
_entity_poly.entity_id
_entity_poly.type
_entity_poly.pdbx_seq_one_letter_code
_entity_poly.pdbx_strand_id
1 'polypeptide(L)'
;MKKTFLKSLAGIAAVAFAVSCTAPAPKYKTVVVDAPFAMEPIKECVFPEQDFSIVDYGAVKGGETVNTEAIAKAIAACNKAGGGRVVIPEGEWLTGPVHFKSNVNLHLEENAILRFTDNPSDYLPAVMTSWEGMECYNYSPLLYAMDCENIAITGKGTLAPIMDTWKIWFKRPKPHMDALKELYTMASTDVPVEQRQMAKGENHLRPHPIHFNRCKNVLLDEFKIRQSPFWTIHLYMCDGGIVRNLDVKAHGLSLIHI
;
A
#
# COMPACT_ATOMS: atom_id res chain seq x y z
N MET A 1 -12.89 -78.83 -39.71
CA MET A 1 -12.93 -78.02 -38.47
C MET A 1 -12.05 -76.81 -38.69
N LYS A 2 -12.62 -75.61 -38.98
CA LYS A 2 -11.87 -74.37 -39.15
C LYS A 2 -12.08 -73.52 -37.90
N LYS A 3 -11.03 -73.22 -37.16
CA LYS A 3 -11.01 -72.30 -36.03
C LYS A 3 -10.77 -70.87 -36.54
N THR A 4 -11.74 -70.01 -36.33
CA THR A 4 -11.67 -68.59 -36.62
C THR A 4 -11.12 -67.84 -35.42
N PHE A 5 -9.97 -67.14 -35.59
CA PHE A 5 -9.36 -66.28 -34.58
C PHE A 5 -9.94 -64.87 -34.71
N LEU A 6 -10.66 -64.46 -33.67
CA LEU A 6 -11.15 -63.07 -33.56
C LEU A 6 -10.02 -62.21 -32.95
N LYS A 7 -9.52 -61.22 -33.73
CA LYS A 7 -8.57 -60.23 -33.19
C LYS A 7 -9.37 -59.02 -32.66
N SER A 8 -9.28 -58.83 -31.36
CA SER A 8 -9.75 -57.66 -30.68
C SER A 8 -8.77 -56.49 -30.92
N LEU A 9 -9.20 -55.43 -31.56
CA LEU A 9 -8.51 -54.16 -31.60
C LEU A 9 -8.94 -53.30 -30.45
N ALA A 10 -8.07 -53.12 -29.46
CA ALA A 10 -8.25 -52.12 -28.40
C ALA A 10 -7.77 -50.75 -28.93
N GLY A 11 -8.71 -49.84 -29.20
CA GLY A 11 -8.41 -48.49 -29.55
C GLY A 11 -8.01 -47.66 -28.31
N ILE A 12 -6.78 -47.18 -28.25
CA ILE A 12 -6.33 -46.23 -27.24
C ILE A 12 -6.72 -44.83 -27.71
N ALA A 13 -7.74 -44.26 -27.05
CA ALA A 13 -8.08 -42.83 -27.27
C ALA A 13 -7.08 -41.96 -26.52
N ALA A 14 -6.19 -41.29 -27.24
CA ALA A 14 -5.30 -40.26 -26.68
C ALA A 14 -6.11 -38.99 -26.44
N VAL A 15 -6.37 -38.67 -25.18
CA VAL A 15 -6.92 -37.38 -24.78
C VAL A 15 -5.79 -36.36 -24.79
N ALA A 16 -5.74 -35.52 -25.80
CA ALA A 16 -4.81 -34.39 -25.87
C ALA A 16 -5.32 -33.29 -24.93
N PHE A 17 -4.66 -33.10 -23.80
CA PHE A 17 -4.83 -31.90 -22.98
C PHE A 17 -4.19 -30.72 -23.71
N ALA A 18 -5.01 -29.84 -24.30
CA ALA A 18 -4.57 -28.55 -24.80
C ALA A 18 -4.27 -27.67 -23.58
N VAL A 19 -3.01 -27.56 -23.20
CA VAL A 19 -2.55 -26.53 -22.28
C VAL A 19 -2.65 -25.19 -23.02
N SER A 20 -3.72 -24.45 -22.75
CA SER A 20 -3.85 -23.07 -23.23
C SER A 20 -2.82 -22.21 -22.48
N CYS A 21 -1.69 -21.93 -23.11
CA CYS A 21 -0.77 -20.88 -22.65
C CYS A 21 -1.43 -19.53 -22.93
N THR A 22 -2.28 -19.07 -22.01
CA THR A 22 -2.70 -17.67 -22.00
C THR A 22 -1.49 -16.82 -21.64
N ALA A 23 -1.15 -15.86 -22.50
CA ALA A 23 -0.14 -14.85 -22.16
C ALA A 23 -0.53 -14.18 -20.84
N PRO A 24 0.43 -13.90 -19.96
CA PRO A 24 0.11 -13.18 -18.72
C PRO A 24 -0.55 -11.85 -19.04
N ALA A 25 -1.62 -11.52 -18.32
CA ALA A 25 -2.32 -10.25 -18.50
C ALA A 25 -1.34 -9.07 -18.36
N PRO A 26 -1.49 -8.00 -19.15
CA PRO A 26 -0.61 -6.85 -19.06
C PRO A 26 -0.71 -6.22 -17.66
N LYS A 27 0.42 -5.88 -17.07
CA LYS A 27 0.48 -5.24 -15.74
C LYS A 27 0.11 -3.76 -15.78
N TYR A 28 0.00 -3.15 -16.95
CA TYR A 28 -0.35 -1.74 -17.14
C TYR A 28 -1.00 -1.52 -18.49
N LYS A 29 -1.79 -0.46 -18.57
CA LYS A 29 -2.24 0.15 -19.82
C LYS A 29 -1.49 1.46 -20.05
N THR A 30 -1.33 1.85 -21.33
CA THR A 30 -0.71 3.12 -21.69
C THR A 30 -1.77 4.22 -21.69
N VAL A 31 -1.48 5.32 -21.01
CA VAL A 31 -2.31 6.53 -20.98
C VAL A 31 -1.53 7.67 -21.61
N VAL A 32 -2.11 8.30 -22.64
CA VAL A 32 -1.59 9.52 -23.25
C VAL A 32 -2.26 10.71 -22.58
N VAL A 33 -1.45 11.65 -22.09
CA VAL A 33 -1.93 12.89 -21.46
C VAL A 33 -1.80 14.01 -22.50
N ASP A 34 -2.87 14.77 -22.68
CA ASP A 34 -2.83 16.02 -23.46
C ASP A 34 -2.18 17.11 -22.60
N ALA A 35 -0.90 17.33 -22.85
CA ALA A 35 -0.09 18.30 -22.10
C ALA A 35 0.46 19.38 -23.05
N PRO A 36 0.72 20.60 -22.59
CA PRO A 36 1.28 21.69 -23.40
C PRO A 36 2.76 21.49 -23.78
N PHE A 37 3.31 20.33 -23.49
CA PHE A 37 4.68 19.91 -23.81
C PHE A 37 4.72 18.41 -24.13
N ALA A 38 5.76 17.95 -24.78
CA ALA A 38 5.94 16.54 -25.09
C ALA A 38 6.11 15.71 -23.81
N MET A 39 5.26 14.73 -23.63
CA MET A 39 5.32 13.76 -22.52
C MET A 39 5.37 12.34 -23.10
N GLU A 40 6.18 11.51 -22.47
CA GLU A 40 6.09 10.06 -22.69
C GLU A 40 4.76 9.52 -22.12
N PRO A 41 4.17 8.52 -22.78
CA PRO A 41 2.95 7.89 -22.29
C PRO A 41 3.12 7.30 -20.89
N ILE A 42 2.13 7.53 -20.04
CA ILE A 42 2.15 7.07 -18.64
C ILE A 42 1.61 5.64 -18.56
N LYS A 43 2.22 4.83 -17.71
CA LYS A 43 1.75 3.49 -17.38
C LYS A 43 0.75 3.53 -16.24
N GLU A 44 -0.49 3.13 -16.48
CA GLU A 44 -1.50 2.95 -15.44
C GLU A 44 -1.59 1.48 -15.05
N CYS A 45 -1.58 1.19 -13.76
CA CYS A 45 -1.67 -0.17 -13.23
C CYS A 45 -2.92 -0.89 -13.71
N VAL A 46 -2.77 -2.16 -14.07
CA VAL A 46 -3.86 -3.09 -14.35
C VAL A 46 -3.71 -4.28 -13.42
N PHE A 47 -4.81 -4.71 -12.82
CA PHE A 47 -4.83 -5.82 -11.88
C PHE A 47 -5.71 -6.95 -12.42
N PRO A 48 -5.41 -8.22 -12.12
CA PRO A 48 -6.31 -9.33 -12.37
C PRO A 48 -7.68 -9.10 -11.73
N GLU A 49 -8.74 -9.58 -12.39
CA GLU A 49 -10.12 -9.52 -11.88
C GLU A 49 -10.35 -10.59 -10.81
N GLN A 50 -9.71 -10.41 -9.67
CA GLN A 50 -9.88 -11.26 -8.48
C GLN A 50 -9.83 -10.42 -7.22
N ASP A 51 -10.75 -10.71 -6.31
CA ASP A 51 -10.95 -9.98 -5.08
C ASP A 51 -10.56 -10.83 -3.86
N PHE A 52 -9.95 -10.16 -2.89
CA PHE A 52 -9.54 -10.71 -1.61
C PHE A 52 -10.17 -9.84 -0.52
N SER A 53 -11.39 -10.16 -0.11
CA SER A 53 -12.06 -9.41 0.96
C SER A 53 -11.35 -9.62 2.28
N ILE A 54 -11.05 -8.54 3.02
CA ILE A 54 -10.42 -8.66 4.34
C ILE A 54 -11.24 -9.48 5.33
N VAL A 55 -12.56 -9.57 5.12
CA VAL A 55 -13.49 -10.39 5.95
C VAL A 55 -13.14 -11.86 5.85
N ASP A 56 -12.75 -12.34 4.66
CA ASP A 56 -12.38 -13.75 4.43
C ASP A 56 -11.09 -14.14 5.16
N TYR A 57 -10.33 -13.13 5.62
CA TYR A 57 -9.09 -13.28 6.38
C TYR A 57 -9.25 -12.96 7.87
N GLY A 58 -10.49 -12.80 8.33
CA GLY A 58 -10.84 -12.63 9.73
C GLY A 58 -10.96 -11.19 10.21
N ALA A 59 -11.09 -10.22 9.30
CA ALA A 59 -11.36 -8.84 9.70
C ALA A 59 -12.76 -8.69 10.32
N VAL A 60 -12.84 -7.88 11.38
CA VAL A 60 -14.06 -7.61 12.13
C VAL A 60 -14.46 -6.16 11.96
N LYS A 61 -15.68 -5.94 11.45
CA LYS A 61 -16.29 -4.62 11.27
C LYS A 61 -16.66 -3.99 12.61
N GLY A 62 -16.69 -2.65 12.69
CA GLY A 62 -17.23 -1.90 13.84
C GLY A 62 -16.22 -0.90 14.44
N GLY A 63 -14.98 -0.86 13.98
CA GLY A 63 -14.01 0.17 14.38
C GLY A 63 -13.36 -0.04 15.76
N GLU A 64 -13.62 -1.16 16.43
CA GLU A 64 -13.04 -1.48 17.75
C GLU A 64 -11.89 -2.51 17.65
N THR A 65 -12.06 -3.51 16.81
CA THR A 65 -11.07 -4.59 16.62
C THR A 65 -9.99 -4.14 15.64
N VAL A 66 -8.72 -4.30 16.04
CA VAL A 66 -7.58 -4.00 15.16
C VAL A 66 -7.40 -5.11 14.13
N ASN A 67 -7.52 -4.77 12.85
CA ASN A 67 -7.56 -5.69 11.72
C ASN A 67 -6.23 -5.79 10.94
N THR A 68 -5.14 -5.27 11.47
CA THR A 68 -3.83 -5.22 10.77
C THR A 68 -3.41 -6.58 10.23
N GLU A 69 -3.56 -7.63 11.03
CA GLU A 69 -3.19 -8.99 10.64
C GLU A 69 -4.07 -9.56 9.53
N ALA A 70 -5.39 -9.33 9.60
CA ALA A 70 -6.34 -9.76 8.59
C ALA A 70 -6.04 -9.09 7.23
N ILE A 71 -5.80 -7.79 7.23
CA ILE A 71 -5.42 -7.03 6.04
C ILE A 71 -4.08 -7.53 5.49
N ALA A 72 -3.09 -7.78 6.33
CA ALA A 72 -1.80 -8.30 5.91
C ALA A 72 -1.91 -9.69 5.27
N LYS A 73 -2.77 -10.58 5.81
CA LYS A 73 -3.06 -11.89 5.22
C LYS A 73 -3.72 -11.76 3.85
N ALA A 74 -4.70 -10.87 3.69
CA ALA A 74 -5.36 -10.61 2.41
C ALA A 74 -4.35 -10.09 1.36
N ILE A 75 -3.49 -9.14 1.73
CA ILE A 75 -2.43 -8.62 0.87
C ILE A 75 -1.45 -9.74 0.46
N ALA A 76 -1.05 -10.58 1.41
CA ALA A 76 -0.15 -11.69 1.13
C ALA A 76 -0.78 -12.71 0.17
N ALA A 77 -2.05 -13.05 0.35
CA ALA A 77 -2.80 -13.95 -0.52
C ALA A 77 -2.96 -13.37 -1.92
N CYS A 78 -3.34 -12.10 -2.04
CA CYS A 78 -3.47 -11.39 -3.30
C CYS A 78 -2.13 -11.37 -4.07
N ASN A 79 -1.05 -10.99 -3.42
CA ASN A 79 0.30 -10.98 -4.03
C ASN A 79 0.72 -12.40 -4.49
N LYS A 80 0.50 -13.43 -3.66
CA LYS A 80 0.81 -14.84 -3.98
C LYS A 80 0.02 -15.34 -5.18
N ALA A 81 -1.22 -14.87 -5.36
CA ALA A 81 -2.07 -15.22 -6.51
C ALA A 81 -1.69 -14.46 -7.80
N GLY A 82 -0.66 -13.62 -7.77
CA GLY A 82 -0.21 -12.85 -8.93
C GLY A 82 -0.77 -11.43 -9.01
N GLY A 83 -1.57 -11.01 -8.03
CA GLY A 83 -2.16 -9.67 -7.92
C GLY A 83 -3.68 -9.70 -7.90
N GLY A 84 -4.30 -8.53 -7.76
CA GLY A 84 -5.76 -8.36 -7.68
C GLY A 84 -6.13 -7.20 -6.76
N ARG A 85 -7.39 -7.21 -6.28
CA ARG A 85 -7.87 -6.22 -5.33
C ARG A 85 -8.00 -6.82 -3.93
N VAL A 86 -7.39 -6.17 -2.95
CA VAL A 86 -7.70 -6.40 -1.53
C VAL A 86 -8.83 -5.45 -1.17
N VAL A 87 -10.01 -6.01 -0.93
CA VAL A 87 -11.24 -5.23 -0.75
C VAL A 87 -11.48 -4.92 0.72
N ILE A 88 -11.63 -3.64 1.01
CA ILE A 88 -12.15 -3.12 2.28
C ILE A 88 -13.63 -2.83 2.07
N PRO A 89 -14.55 -3.68 2.56
CA PRO A 89 -15.98 -3.52 2.35
C PRO A 89 -16.55 -2.30 3.10
N GLU A 90 -17.78 -1.92 2.76
CA GLU A 90 -18.53 -0.88 3.48
C GLU A 90 -18.50 -1.12 4.99
N GLY A 91 -18.26 -0.04 5.74
CA GLY A 91 -18.24 -0.02 7.22
C GLY A 91 -16.94 0.54 7.77
N GLU A 92 -16.83 0.48 9.09
CA GLU A 92 -15.67 1.00 9.83
C GLU A 92 -14.74 -0.14 10.22
N TRP A 93 -13.45 0.03 9.88
CA TRP A 93 -12.39 -0.95 10.06
C TRP A 93 -11.19 -0.29 10.74
N LEU A 94 -10.90 -0.65 11.99
CA LEU A 94 -9.73 -0.17 12.70
C LEU A 94 -8.50 -1.00 12.34
N THR A 95 -7.36 -0.36 12.08
CA THR A 95 -6.10 -1.03 11.77
C THR A 95 -4.91 -0.25 12.32
N GLY A 96 -3.78 -0.91 12.49
CA GLY A 96 -2.45 -0.29 12.54
C GLY A 96 -1.90 -0.08 11.12
N PRO A 97 -0.57 -0.10 10.93
CA PRO A 97 0.04 0.12 9.62
C PRO A 97 -0.29 -1.01 8.63
N VAL A 98 -0.47 -0.65 7.37
CA VAL A 98 -0.72 -1.58 6.27
C VAL A 98 0.47 -1.56 5.31
N HIS A 99 1.14 -2.70 5.17
CA HIS A 99 2.30 -2.85 4.29
C HIS A 99 1.89 -3.51 2.98
N PHE A 100 2.16 -2.83 1.89
CA PHE A 100 1.88 -3.31 0.54
C PHE A 100 2.87 -4.36 0.07
N LYS A 101 2.43 -5.13 -0.92
CA LYS A 101 3.25 -5.97 -1.77
C LYS A 101 2.96 -5.64 -3.23
N SER A 102 3.89 -5.99 -4.13
CA SER A 102 3.71 -5.76 -5.56
C SER A 102 2.44 -6.42 -6.11
N ASN A 103 1.85 -5.82 -7.13
CA ASN A 103 0.64 -6.24 -7.82
C ASN A 103 -0.64 -6.23 -6.96
N VAL A 104 -0.70 -5.40 -5.92
CA VAL A 104 -1.84 -5.28 -5.02
C VAL A 104 -2.53 -3.93 -5.18
N ASN A 105 -3.84 -3.96 -5.38
CA ASN A 105 -4.71 -2.81 -5.29
C ASN A 105 -5.53 -2.88 -3.99
N LEU A 106 -5.27 -1.99 -3.04
CA LEU A 106 -6.14 -1.80 -1.88
C LEU A 106 -7.38 -1.02 -2.30
N HIS A 107 -8.50 -1.70 -2.41
CA HIS A 107 -9.75 -1.12 -2.88
C HIS A 107 -10.72 -0.86 -1.72
N LEU A 108 -11.04 0.43 -1.51
CA LEU A 108 -12.00 0.84 -0.49
C LEU A 108 -13.37 1.00 -1.13
N GLU A 109 -14.32 0.14 -0.79
CA GLU A 109 -15.71 0.28 -1.27
C GLU A 109 -16.32 1.62 -0.85
N GLU A 110 -17.40 2.02 -1.49
CA GLU A 110 -18.16 3.20 -1.10
C GLU A 110 -18.66 3.03 0.35
N ASN A 111 -18.51 4.06 1.18
CA ASN A 111 -18.79 4.06 2.62
C ASN A 111 -17.86 3.16 3.47
N ALA A 112 -16.80 2.60 2.91
CA ALA A 112 -15.74 2.01 3.71
C ALA A 112 -14.94 3.11 4.42
N ILE A 113 -14.67 2.92 5.71
CA ILE A 113 -13.82 3.81 6.51
C ILE A 113 -12.71 2.97 7.11
N LEU A 114 -11.48 3.16 6.62
CA LEU A 114 -10.31 2.54 7.19
C LEU A 114 -9.70 3.52 8.20
N ARG A 115 -9.86 3.21 9.48
CA ARG A 115 -9.32 3.98 10.60
C ARG A 115 -7.98 3.44 11.00
N PHE A 116 -7.06 4.34 11.31
CA PHE A 116 -5.75 3.96 11.81
C PHE A 116 -5.61 4.34 13.28
N THR A 117 -5.07 3.41 14.07
CA THR A 117 -4.77 3.66 15.49
C THR A 117 -3.78 4.82 15.62
N ASP A 118 -3.75 5.46 16.79
CA ASP A 118 -2.78 6.50 17.11
C ASP A 118 -1.83 6.09 18.24
N ASN A 119 -1.77 4.81 18.56
CA ASN A 119 -0.78 4.27 19.47
C ASN A 119 0.56 4.05 18.74
N PRO A 120 1.64 4.80 19.07
CA PRO A 120 2.92 4.66 18.38
C PRO A 120 3.50 3.25 18.41
N SER A 121 3.18 2.44 19.42
CA SER A 121 3.67 1.06 19.52
C SER A 121 3.13 0.15 18.42
N ASP A 122 1.96 0.45 17.85
CA ASP A 122 1.38 -0.32 16.75
C ASP A 122 2.18 -0.15 15.43
N TYR A 123 3.00 0.90 15.37
CA TYR A 123 3.80 1.27 14.20
C TYR A 123 5.26 0.81 14.31
N LEU A 124 5.53 -0.12 15.21
CA LEU A 124 6.81 -0.80 15.34
C LEU A 124 6.76 -2.23 14.77
N PRO A 125 7.87 -2.81 14.35
CA PRO A 125 9.23 -2.27 14.39
C PRO A 125 9.42 -1.09 13.43
N ALA A 126 10.42 -0.25 13.71
CA ALA A 126 10.79 0.86 12.84
C ALA A 126 11.10 0.38 11.42
N VAL A 127 10.63 1.13 10.41
CA VAL A 127 10.87 0.84 8.99
C VAL A 127 11.72 1.95 8.36
N MET A 128 12.39 1.60 7.27
CA MET A 128 13.11 2.58 6.46
C MET A 128 12.10 3.53 5.81
N THR A 129 12.22 4.81 6.10
CA THR A 129 11.34 5.88 5.61
C THR A 129 12.16 7.15 5.40
N SER A 130 11.52 8.28 5.24
CA SER A 130 12.21 9.57 5.27
C SER A 130 11.43 10.59 6.11
N TRP A 131 12.13 11.52 6.68
CA TRP A 131 11.58 12.69 7.33
C TRP A 131 12.12 13.94 6.63
N GLU A 132 11.22 14.72 6.02
CA GLU A 132 11.59 15.93 5.26
C GLU A 132 12.75 15.70 4.27
N GLY A 133 12.75 14.55 3.59
CA GLY A 133 13.77 14.16 2.61
C GLY A 133 15.01 13.46 3.20
N MET A 134 15.15 13.37 4.52
CA MET A 134 16.24 12.64 5.16
C MET A 134 15.82 11.20 5.45
N GLU A 135 16.53 10.25 4.87
CA GLU A 135 16.30 8.82 5.12
C GLU A 135 16.65 8.45 6.56
N CYS A 136 15.77 7.70 7.19
CA CYS A 136 15.92 7.21 8.55
C CYS A 136 15.01 6.00 8.82
N TYR A 137 15.22 5.32 9.93
CA TYR A 137 14.29 4.34 10.46
C TYR A 137 13.36 5.00 11.47
N ASN A 138 12.06 4.96 11.20
CA ASN A 138 11.05 5.62 12.03
C ASN A 138 9.81 4.74 12.16
N TYR A 139 8.80 5.21 12.91
CA TYR A 139 7.48 4.59 12.93
C TYR A 139 6.98 4.34 11.51
N SER A 140 6.39 3.15 11.30
CA SER A 140 5.82 2.81 10.00
C SER A 140 4.82 3.88 9.55
N PRO A 141 4.82 4.30 8.28
CA PRO A 141 3.69 5.01 7.69
C PRO A 141 2.40 4.18 7.82
N LEU A 142 1.24 4.85 7.79
CA LEU A 142 -0.05 4.17 7.89
C LEU A 142 -0.26 3.21 6.73
N LEU A 143 0.03 3.68 5.51
CA LEU A 143 0.07 2.89 4.28
C LEU A 143 1.49 2.96 3.73
N TYR A 144 2.17 1.84 3.75
CA TYR A 144 3.60 1.75 3.46
C TYR A 144 3.89 0.76 2.32
N ALA A 145 4.73 1.19 1.39
CA ALA A 145 5.32 0.32 0.38
C ALA A 145 6.81 0.64 0.22
N MET A 146 7.61 -0.39 0.06
CA MET A 146 9.05 -0.29 -0.22
C MET A 146 9.41 -1.24 -1.35
N ASP A 147 10.08 -0.71 -2.38
CA ASP A 147 10.54 -1.46 -3.56
C ASP A 147 9.42 -2.31 -4.23
N CYS A 148 8.18 -1.81 -4.19
CA CYS A 148 7.03 -2.47 -4.80
C CYS A 148 6.80 -1.99 -6.23
N GLU A 149 6.20 -2.85 -7.04
CA GLU A 149 5.78 -2.53 -8.40
C GLU A 149 4.29 -2.81 -8.57
N ASN A 150 3.60 -1.96 -9.36
CA ASN A 150 2.19 -2.14 -9.68
C ASN A 150 1.33 -2.18 -8.41
N ILE A 151 1.27 -1.06 -7.71
CA ILE A 151 0.47 -0.92 -6.49
C ILE A 151 -0.56 0.17 -6.64
N ALA A 152 -1.71 -0.01 -6.02
CA ALA A 152 -2.77 0.99 -6.07
C ALA A 152 -3.53 1.12 -4.76
N ILE A 153 -4.11 2.31 -4.55
CA ILE A 153 -5.22 2.55 -3.64
C ILE A 153 -6.34 3.13 -4.48
N THR A 154 -7.50 2.49 -4.49
CA THR A 154 -8.64 2.91 -5.31
C THR A 154 -9.95 2.84 -4.55
N GLY A 155 -11.02 3.35 -5.18
CA GLY A 155 -12.38 3.27 -4.66
C GLY A 155 -12.81 4.51 -3.90
N LYS A 156 -14.07 4.55 -3.45
CA LYS A 156 -14.72 5.77 -2.92
C LYS A 156 -14.73 5.87 -1.40
N GLY A 157 -14.04 4.95 -0.71
CA GLY A 157 -13.96 4.92 0.74
C GLY A 157 -13.06 6.01 1.32
N THR A 158 -12.83 5.94 2.60
CA THR A 158 -12.15 6.98 3.37
C THR A 158 -11.00 6.38 4.20
N LEU A 159 -9.84 7.02 4.12
CA LEU A 159 -8.73 6.83 5.05
C LEU A 159 -8.88 7.87 6.17
N ALA A 160 -8.94 7.42 7.43
CA ALA A 160 -9.24 8.28 8.58
C ALA A 160 -8.37 7.90 9.80
N PRO A 161 -7.15 8.43 9.92
CA PRO A 161 -6.36 8.21 11.13
C PRO A 161 -7.00 8.84 12.37
N ILE A 162 -6.89 8.14 13.50
CA ILE A 162 -7.14 8.74 14.83
C ILE A 162 -5.97 9.67 15.12
N MET A 163 -6.28 10.85 15.66
CA MET A 163 -5.29 11.93 15.73
C MET A 163 -4.91 12.36 17.15
N ASP A 164 -5.51 11.77 18.17
CA ASP A 164 -5.38 12.33 19.53
C ASP A 164 -3.94 12.35 20.01
N THR A 165 -3.18 11.29 19.79
CA THR A 165 -1.75 11.24 20.08
C THR A 165 -0.95 12.13 19.11
N TRP A 166 -1.20 12.03 17.82
CA TRP A 166 -0.41 12.74 16.82
C TRP A 166 -0.55 14.27 16.89
N LYS A 167 -1.70 14.81 17.33
CA LYS A 167 -1.93 16.25 17.52
C LYS A 167 -0.97 16.90 18.51
N ILE A 168 -0.54 16.15 19.54
CA ILE A 168 0.39 16.65 20.57
C ILE A 168 1.67 17.18 19.92
N TRP A 169 2.11 16.51 18.85
CA TRP A 169 3.37 16.80 18.15
C TRP A 169 3.29 18.00 17.22
N PHE A 170 2.10 18.50 16.88
CA PHE A 170 1.96 19.77 16.17
C PHE A 170 2.44 20.97 16.96
N LYS A 171 2.45 20.87 18.30
CA LYS A 171 2.97 21.91 19.20
C LYS A 171 4.48 21.91 19.31
N ARG A 172 5.18 21.03 18.56
CA ARG A 172 6.63 20.90 18.55
C ARG A 172 7.25 20.80 19.96
N PRO A 173 6.86 19.82 20.78
CA PRO A 173 7.41 19.65 22.12
C PRO A 173 8.93 19.43 22.05
N LYS A 174 9.63 19.75 23.14
CA LYS A 174 11.08 19.70 23.19
C LYS A 174 11.69 18.37 22.72
N PRO A 175 11.19 17.17 23.15
CA PRO A 175 11.74 15.90 22.67
C PRO A 175 11.67 15.76 21.15
N HIS A 176 10.57 16.21 20.53
CA HIS A 176 10.43 16.21 19.08
C HIS A 176 11.46 17.14 18.40
N MET A 177 11.70 18.33 18.95
CA MET A 177 12.68 19.28 18.39
C MET A 177 14.11 18.76 18.57
N ASP A 178 14.41 18.12 19.68
CA ASP A 178 15.71 17.49 19.91
C ASP A 178 15.94 16.31 18.93
N ALA A 179 14.92 15.50 18.68
CA ALA A 179 14.96 14.42 17.69
C ALA A 179 15.20 14.94 16.26
N LEU A 180 14.55 16.03 15.86
CA LEU A 180 14.80 16.67 14.58
C LEU A 180 16.26 17.11 14.47
N LYS A 181 16.77 17.80 15.50
CA LYS A 181 18.18 18.23 15.52
C LYS A 181 19.13 17.02 15.45
N GLU A 182 18.84 15.95 16.14
CA GLU A 182 19.60 14.69 16.06
C GLU A 182 19.63 14.16 14.64
N LEU A 183 18.47 14.03 13.98
CA LEU A 183 18.36 13.52 12.62
C LEU A 183 19.12 14.42 11.61
N TYR A 184 18.94 15.75 11.69
CA TYR A 184 19.68 16.69 10.86
C TYR A 184 21.20 16.55 11.04
N THR A 185 21.66 16.40 12.28
CA THR A 185 23.08 16.21 12.57
C THR A 185 23.59 14.91 11.97
N MET A 186 22.87 13.80 12.20
CA MET A 186 23.26 12.51 11.64
C MET A 186 23.29 12.53 10.10
N ALA A 187 22.31 13.17 9.47
CA ALA A 187 22.27 13.29 8.01
C ALA A 187 23.40 14.15 7.45
N SER A 188 23.73 15.26 8.11
CA SER A 188 24.78 16.19 7.67
C SER A 188 26.21 15.72 7.95
N THR A 189 26.36 14.71 8.79
CA THR A 189 27.67 14.09 9.13
C THR A 189 27.81 12.69 8.57
N ASP A 190 27.01 12.35 7.56
CA ASP A 190 27.05 11.08 6.82
C ASP A 190 26.94 9.83 7.70
N VAL A 191 26.24 9.91 8.85
CA VAL A 191 25.90 8.72 9.64
C VAL A 191 25.08 7.77 8.76
N PRO A 192 25.43 6.47 8.65
CA PRO A 192 24.67 5.50 7.86
C PRO A 192 23.18 5.49 8.20
N VAL A 193 22.32 5.34 7.19
CA VAL A 193 20.84 5.40 7.36
C VAL A 193 20.35 4.40 8.39
N GLU A 194 20.93 3.20 8.43
CA GLU A 194 20.59 2.11 9.36
C GLU A 194 20.82 2.50 10.83
N GLN A 195 21.67 3.47 11.08
CA GLN A 195 21.96 4.01 12.42
C GLN A 195 21.05 5.17 12.79
N ARG A 196 20.34 5.77 11.83
CA ARG A 196 19.41 6.88 12.07
C ARG A 196 18.07 6.35 12.61
N GLN A 197 18.09 5.81 13.84
CA GLN A 197 16.94 5.19 14.49
C GLN A 197 16.13 6.23 15.25
N MET A 198 14.97 6.64 14.69
CA MET A 198 14.17 7.73 15.19
C MET A 198 12.91 7.28 15.96
N ALA A 199 12.42 6.05 15.77
CA ALA A 199 11.28 5.50 16.49
C ALA A 199 11.68 5.03 17.89
N LYS A 200 12.13 5.97 18.73
CA LYS A 200 12.60 5.70 20.09
C LYS A 200 12.15 6.78 21.06
N GLY A 201 11.86 6.37 22.30
CA GLY A 201 11.51 7.29 23.38
C GLY A 201 10.34 8.21 23.03
N GLU A 202 10.50 9.49 23.29
CA GLU A 202 9.53 10.54 23.01
C GLU A 202 9.84 11.33 21.73
N ASN A 203 10.64 10.79 20.82
CA ASN A 203 11.03 11.45 19.57
C ASN A 203 9.83 11.79 18.70
N HIS A 204 8.89 10.88 18.59
CA HIS A 204 7.60 11.02 17.92
C HIS A 204 7.64 11.81 16.61
N LEU A 205 8.54 11.40 15.74
CA LEU A 205 8.49 11.83 14.35
C LEU A 205 7.28 11.13 13.73
N ARG A 206 6.23 11.90 13.51
CA ARG A 206 4.91 11.42 13.10
C ARG A 206 4.97 10.67 11.77
N PRO A 207 4.21 9.56 11.60
CA PRO A 207 4.20 8.81 10.36
C PRO A 207 3.45 9.56 9.24
N HIS A 208 3.84 9.30 8.01
CA HIS A 208 3.05 9.69 6.83
C HIS A 208 1.78 8.84 6.72
N PRO A 209 0.62 9.38 6.31
CA PRO A 209 -0.52 8.56 5.93
C PRO A 209 -0.22 7.61 4.77
N ILE A 210 0.36 8.11 3.70
CA ILE A 210 0.80 7.30 2.56
C ILE A 210 2.27 7.59 2.30
N HIS A 211 3.12 6.56 2.41
CA HIS A 211 4.52 6.65 2.05
C HIS A 211 4.93 5.45 1.21
N PHE A 212 5.09 5.69 -0.08
CA PHE A 212 5.61 4.71 -1.02
C PHE A 212 7.02 5.10 -1.41
N ASN A 213 7.96 4.20 -1.18
CA ASN A 213 9.38 4.45 -1.33
C ASN A 213 9.97 3.52 -2.40
N ARG A 214 10.65 4.09 -3.40
CA ARG A 214 11.27 3.36 -4.52
C ARG A 214 10.30 2.43 -5.26
N CYS A 215 9.03 2.81 -5.33
CA CYS A 215 8.01 2.02 -5.99
C CYS A 215 7.90 2.39 -7.47
N LYS A 216 7.40 1.44 -8.28
CA LYS A 216 7.15 1.64 -9.71
C LYS A 216 5.68 1.44 -10.04
N ASN A 217 5.15 2.27 -10.95
CA ASN A 217 3.76 2.23 -11.38
C ASN A 217 2.78 2.29 -10.18
N VAL A 218 2.58 3.47 -9.63
CA VAL A 218 1.67 3.73 -8.50
C VAL A 218 0.37 4.33 -9.02
N LEU A 219 -0.78 3.87 -8.53
CA LEU A 219 -2.09 4.47 -8.82
C LEU A 219 -2.80 4.85 -7.51
N LEU A 220 -3.14 6.13 -7.35
CA LEU A 220 -3.98 6.64 -6.27
C LEU A 220 -5.23 7.28 -6.90
N ASP A 221 -6.42 6.68 -6.71
CA ASP A 221 -7.62 7.10 -7.45
C ASP A 221 -8.91 7.04 -6.62
N GLU A 222 -9.70 8.10 -6.65
CA GLU A 222 -11.07 8.27 -6.15
C GLU A 222 -11.27 8.30 -4.63
N PHE A 223 -10.38 7.82 -3.79
CA PHE A 223 -10.61 7.75 -2.34
C PHE A 223 -10.50 9.10 -1.62
N LYS A 224 -10.98 9.11 -0.37
CA LYS A 224 -10.98 10.28 0.50
C LYS A 224 -9.94 10.12 1.59
N ILE A 225 -9.26 11.22 1.97
CA ILE A 225 -8.38 11.27 3.14
C ILE A 225 -8.94 12.30 4.11
N ARG A 226 -9.11 11.89 5.37
CA ARG A 226 -9.58 12.75 6.45
C ARG A 226 -8.56 12.76 7.56
N GLN A 227 -7.98 13.92 7.82
CA GLN A 227 -6.88 14.12 8.77
C GLN A 227 -5.54 13.55 8.27
N SER A 228 -4.45 14.04 8.82
CA SER A 228 -3.10 13.60 8.52
C SER A 228 -2.15 13.89 9.66
N PRO A 229 -1.40 12.90 10.14
CA PRO A 229 -0.36 13.12 11.14
C PRO A 229 0.81 13.93 10.61
N PHE A 230 1.17 13.73 9.34
CA PHE A 230 2.32 14.38 8.69
C PHE A 230 2.01 14.64 7.21
N TRP A 231 3.00 14.61 6.30
CA TRP A 231 2.79 14.76 4.87
C TRP A 231 1.85 13.67 4.35
N THR A 232 0.75 14.09 3.77
CA THR A 232 -0.40 13.22 3.49
C THR A 232 -0.10 12.14 2.45
N ILE A 233 0.51 12.54 1.34
CA ILE A 233 0.94 11.63 0.27
C ILE A 233 2.42 11.91 0.01
N HIS A 234 3.24 10.91 0.22
CA HIS A 234 4.66 10.99 0.02
C HIS A 234 5.14 9.84 -0.87
N LEU A 235 5.26 10.13 -2.16
CA LEU A 235 5.83 9.23 -3.17
C LEU A 235 7.32 9.56 -3.28
N TYR A 236 8.13 8.80 -2.56
CA TYR A 236 9.56 9.07 -2.43
C TYR A 236 10.37 8.18 -3.38
N MET A 237 11.11 8.79 -4.32
CA MET A 237 11.93 8.09 -5.33
C MET A 237 11.12 7.07 -6.16
N CYS A 238 9.84 7.32 -6.38
CA CYS A 238 8.98 6.46 -7.19
C CYS A 238 9.18 6.74 -8.68
N ASP A 239 9.03 5.70 -9.50
CA ASP A 239 9.10 5.75 -10.96
C ASP A 239 7.72 5.45 -11.57
N GLY A 240 7.09 6.46 -12.14
CA GLY A 240 5.76 6.39 -12.71
C GLY A 240 4.65 6.35 -11.67
N GLY A 241 3.67 7.22 -11.82
CA GLY A 241 2.53 7.28 -10.91
C GLY A 241 1.40 8.14 -11.45
N ILE A 242 0.18 7.77 -11.07
CA ILE A 242 -1.03 8.53 -11.35
C ILE A 242 -1.72 8.81 -10.01
N VAL A 243 -1.95 10.09 -9.74
CA VAL A 243 -2.71 10.56 -8.57
C VAL A 243 -3.85 11.42 -9.10
N ARG A 244 -5.10 10.97 -8.91
CA ARG A 244 -6.27 11.66 -9.45
C ARG A 244 -7.52 11.45 -8.60
N ASN A 245 -8.50 12.33 -8.75
CA ASN A 245 -9.85 12.23 -8.18
C ASN A 245 -9.87 12.08 -6.64
N LEU A 246 -8.87 12.56 -5.93
CA LEU A 246 -8.80 12.47 -4.48
C LEU A 246 -9.53 13.63 -3.79
N ASP A 247 -10.21 13.34 -2.68
CA ASP A 247 -10.77 14.36 -1.76
C ASP A 247 -9.96 14.36 -0.46
N VAL A 248 -8.99 15.26 -0.36
CA VAL A 248 -8.09 15.37 0.78
C VAL A 248 -8.50 16.52 1.68
N LYS A 249 -8.86 16.20 2.94
CA LYS A 249 -9.20 17.19 3.99
C LYS A 249 -8.36 16.88 5.23
N ALA A 250 -7.23 17.53 5.35
CA ALA A 250 -6.36 17.43 6.52
C ALA A 250 -6.28 18.80 7.21
N HIS A 251 -6.36 18.82 8.53
CA HIS A 251 -6.20 20.02 9.33
C HIS A 251 -4.74 20.14 9.77
N GLY A 252 -4.14 21.31 9.56
CA GLY A 252 -2.75 21.58 9.92
C GLY A 252 -1.80 21.48 8.73
N LEU A 253 -0.76 20.67 8.81
CA LEU A 253 0.23 20.52 7.75
C LEU A 253 -0.21 19.45 6.76
N SER A 254 -0.93 19.85 5.72
CA SER A 254 -1.30 18.97 4.61
C SER A 254 -0.44 19.31 3.40
N LEU A 255 0.52 18.46 3.10
CA LEU A 255 1.34 18.58 1.90
C LEU A 255 1.30 17.26 1.13
N ILE A 256 1.17 17.39 -0.19
CA ILE A 256 1.40 16.30 -1.14
C ILE A 256 2.82 16.52 -1.67
N HIS A 257 3.69 15.53 -1.42
CA HIS A 257 5.04 15.51 -1.95
C HIS A 257 5.17 14.38 -2.95
N ILE A 258 5.51 14.73 -4.17
CA ILE A 258 5.70 13.82 -5.30
C ILE A 258 7.12 13.98 -5.80
#